data_c160a93763fc4fe1fce18c0a470d91e8
#
_entry.id   c160a93763fc4fe1fce18c0a470d91e8
#
_cell.length_a   1.000
_cell.length_b   1.000
_cell.length_c   1.000
_cell.angle_alpha   90.00
_cell.angle_beta   90.00
_cell.angle_gamma   90.00
#
_symmetry.space_group_name_H-M   'P 1'
#
loop_
_entity.id
_entity.type
_entity.pdbx_description
1 polymer ?
#
loop_
_entity_poly.entity_id
_entity_poly.type
_entity_poly.pdbx_seq_one_letter_code
_entity_poly.pdbx_strand_id
1 'polypeptide(L)'
;GKCVKTGGKRFLEVTTTHLSTFVALPVEVVDMPFTDVKEEDWFYGAVVYAYHNSILTGTGETTFSPNGPMTRSMLVTALWRLEGEPEASGASGFPDVKPDAWYAEAVDWASQTGIVSGTGAGFDPEGSVTREQIASILYRYAKLKGWDVSKTASLQDFADGADTSAWATRAMEWAYAEKLITGKDGNRLDPQGQATRAEVAAILMRLLESKAEKA
;
A
#
# COMPACT_ATOMS: atom_id res chain seq x y z
N GLY A 1 -18.05 -13.33 1.62
CA GLY A 1 -17.81 -14.78 1.59
C GLY A 1 -16.58 -15.14 2.40
N LYS A 2 -16.47 -16.37 2.83
CA LYS A 2 -15.35 -16.88 3.61
C LYS A 2 -14.62 -17.94 2.78
N CYS A 3 -13.30 -17.85 2.66
CA CYS A 3 -12.51 -18.90 2.02
C CYS A 3 -12.37 -20.10 2.99
N VAL A 4 -12.77 -21.28 2.55
CA VAL A 4 -12.73 -22.52 3.35
C VAL A 4 -11.86 -23.54 2.62
N LYS A 5 -10.95 -24.22 3.33
CA LYS A 5 -10.09 -25.28 2.80
C LYS A 5 -10.63 -26.64 3.25
N THR A 6 -11.01 -27.48 2.33
CA THR A 6 -11.51 -28.83 2.61
C THR A 6 -10.93 -29.81 1.60
N GLY A 7 -10.25 -30.88 2.09
CA GLY A 7 -9.68 -31.92 1.23
C GLY A 7 -8.60 -31.43 0.28
N GLY A 8 -7.79 -30.43 0.68
CA GLY A 8 -6.74 -29.83 -0.14
C GLY A 8 -7.22 -28.83 -1.20
N LYS A 9 -8.54 -28.60 -1.29
CA LYS A 9 -9.14 -27.64 -2.21
C LYS A 9 -9.65 -26.42 -1.44
N ARG A 10 -9.56 -25.23 -2.07
CA ARG A 10 -10.10 -23.99 -1.53
C ARG A 10 -11.49 -23.74 -2.12
N PHE A 11 -12.42 -23.33 -1.29
CA PHE A 11 -13.79 -22.99 -1.66
C PHE A 11 -14.14 -21.62 -1.11
N LEU A 12 -14.95 -20.89 -1.87
CA LEU A 12 -15.59 -19.67 -1.39
C LEU A 12 -16.94 -20.06 -0.80
N GLU A 13 -17.07 -20.00 0.53
CA GLU A 13 -18.36 -20.16 1.21
C GLU A 13 -19.10 -18.82 1.21
N VAL A 14 -20.23 -18.77 0.53
CA VAL A 14 -21.08 -17.59 0.45
C VAL A 14 -22.42 -17.92 1.07
N THR A 15 -22.78 -17.20 2.14
CA THR A 15 -24.12 -17.25 2.70
C THR A 15 -24.97 -16.20 2.02
N THR A 16 -26.09 -16.60 1.41
CA THR A 16 -27.03 -15.70 0.74
C THR A 16 -28.45 -15.94 1.28
N THR A 17 -29.23 -14.89 1.35
CA THR A 17 -30.63 -14.92 1.71
C THR A 17 -31.56 -15.04 0.49
N HIS A 18 -30.98 -15.01 -0.72
CA HIS A 18 -31.71 -15.10 -1.98
C HIS A 18 -31.24 -16.27 -2.82
N LEU A 19 -32.17 -16.97 -3.47
CA LEU A 19 -31.86 -17.95 -4.52
C LEU A 19 -31.45 -17.21 -5.79
N SER A 20 -30.20 -17.36 -6.18
CA SER A 20 -29.61 -16.78 -7.42
C SER A 20 -28.74 -17.83 -8.09
N THR A 21 -28.52 -17.65 -9.37
CA THR A 21 -27.56 -18.48 -10.12
C THR A 21 -26.15 -18.00 -9.79
N PHE A 22 -25.35 -18.87 -9.18
CA PHE A 22 -23.94 -18.62 -8.91
C PHE A 22 -23.08 -19.33 -9.94
N VAL A 23 -22.18 -18.64 -10.57
CA VAL A 23 -21.13 -19.22 -11.42
C VAL A 23 -19.83 -19.20 -10.63
N ALA A 24 -19.34 -20.36 -10.24
CA ALA A 24 -18.00 -20.50 -9.73
C ALA A 24 -17.02 -20.55 -10.91
N LEU A 25 -16.34 -19.45 -11.18
CA LEU A 25 -15.23 -19.47 -12.13
C LEU A 25 -13.99 -20.01 -11.40
N PRO A 26 -13.20 -20.90 -12.05
CA PRO A 26 -11.91 -21.28 -11.49
C PRO A 26 -11.04 -20.03 -11.44
N VAL A 27 -10.68 -19.59 -10.24
CA VAL A 27 -9.59 -18.63 -10.06
C VAL A 27 -8.31 -19.45 -10.15
N GLU A 28 -7.46 -19.17 -11.14
CA GLU A 28 -6.09 -19.66 -11.08
C GLU A 28 -5.46 -19.14 -9.78
N VAL A 29 -5.28 -20.05 -8.84
CA VAL A 29 -4.51 -19.75 -7.64
C VAL A 29 -3.06 -19.74 -8.09
N VAL A 30 -2.56 -18.55 -8.40
CA VAL A 30 -1.12 -18.39 -8.60
C VAL A 30 -0.47 -18.68 -7.25
N ASP A 31 0.22 -19.80 -7.14
CA ASP A 31 0.95 -20.16 -5.93
C ASP A 31 2.00 -19.06 -5.69
N MET A 32 1.89 -18.42 -4.53
CA MET A 32 2.84 -17.42 -4.11
C MET A 32 4.19 -18.09 -3.82
N PRO A 33 5.29 -17.66 -4.45
CA PRO A 33 6.56 -18.37 -4.37
C PRO A 33 7.31 -18.15 -3.05
N PHE A 34 6.81 -17.27 -2.17
CA PHE A 34 7.55 -16.78 -1.01
C PHE A 34 7.53 -17.77 0.15
N THR A 35 8.71 -18.21 0.56
CA THR A 35 8.89 -19.13 1.67
C THR A 35 8.89 -18.45 3.05
N ASP A 36 9.07 -17.13 3.06
CA ASP A 36 9.09 -16.27 4.24
C ASP A 36 7.72 -15.60 4.55
N VAL A 37 6.65 -16.08 3.90
CA VAL A 37 5.27 -15.66 4.13
C VAL A 37 4.40 -16.90 4.33
N LYS A 38 3.84 -17.06 5.53
CA LYS A 38 3.07 -18.23 5.93
C LYS A 38 1.60 -17.91 6.10
N GLU A 39 0.73 -18.91 5.97
CA GLU A 39 -0.73 -18.75 6.09
C GLU A 39 -1.16 -18.20 7.46
N GLU A 40 -0.39 -18.47 8.52
CA GLU A 40 -0.64 -18.00 9.89
C GLU A 40 -0.19 -16.55 10.14
N ASP A 41 0.58 -15.95 9.23
CA ASP A 41 1.06 -14.58 9.39
C ASP A 41 -0.10 -13.58 9.23
N TRP A 42 -0.15 -12.58 10.11
CA TRP A 42 -1.19 -11.55 10.07
C TRP A 42 -1.27 -10.81 8.73
N PHE A 43 -0.16 -10.74 8.02
CA PHE A 43 -0.02 -10.06 6.73
C PHE A 43 -0.24 -10.98 5.52
N TYR A 44 -0.44 -12.29 5.73
CA TYR A 44 -0.54 -13.26 4.63
C TYR A 44 -1.51 -12.81 3.54
N GLY A 45 -2.76 -12.51 3.92
CA GLY A 45 -3.79 -12.08 2.97
C GLY A 45 -3.41 -10.82 2.19
N ALA A 46 -2.74 -9.87 2.86
CA ALA A 46 -2.30 -8.63 2.23
C ALA A 46 -1.16 -8.83 1.24
N VAL A 47 -0.20 -9.71 1.58
CA VAL A 47 0.90 -10.05 0.67
C VAL A 47 0.38 -10.83 -0.54
N VAL A 48 -0.51 -11.80 -0.32
CA VAL A 48 -1.19 -12.52 -1.41
C VAL A 48 -1.90 -11.55 -2.34
N TYR A 49 -2.70 -10.63 -1.78
CA TYR A 49 -3.42 -9.62 -2.55
C TYR A 49 -2.46 -8.74 -3.37
N ALA A 50 -1.41 -8.22 -2.73
CA ALA A 50 -0.45 -7.33 -3.38
C ALA A 50 0.33 -8.05 -4.50
N TYR A 51 0.70 -9.31 -4.30
CA TYR A 51 1.41 -10.11 -5.28
C TYR A 51 0.52 -10.47 -6.48
N HIS A 52 -0.70 -10.96 -6.25
CA HIS A 52 -1.63 -11.35 -7.31
C HIS A 52 -2.09 -10.17 -8.18
N ASN A 53 -2.16 -8.98 -7.60
CA ASN A 53 -2.48 -7.76 -8.35
C ASN A 53 -1.23 -7.06 -8.91
N SER A 54 -0.06 -7.70 -8.88
CA SER A 54 1.22 -7.17 -9.38
C SER A 54 1.64 -5.83 -8.73
N ILE A 55 1.11 -5.52 -7.55
CA ILE A 55 1.40 -4.28 -6.81
C ILE A 55 2.79 -4.35 -6.20
N LEU A 56 3.05 -5.44 -5.48
CA LEU A 56 4.34 -5.71 -4.85
C LEU A 56 4.88 -7.05 -5.34
N THR A 57 6.15 -7.06 -5.66
CA THR A 57 6.91 -8.26 -6.02
C THR A 57 7.81 -8.71 -4.86
N GLY A 58 8.41 -9.89 -4.97
CA GLY A 58 9.45 -10.33 -4.06
C GLY A 58 10.69 -9.45 -4.09
N THR A 59 11.51 -9.56 -3.06
CA THR A 59 12.88 -9.03 -3.03
C THR A 59 13.88 -10.04 -3.59
N GLY A 60 13.43 -11.25 -3.85
CA GLY A 60 14.13 -12.36 -4.49
C GLY A 60 13.12 -13.34 -5.07
N GLU A 61 13.61 -14.42 -5.68
CA GLU A 61 12.75 -15.42 -6.33
C GLU A 61 11.75 -16.08 -5.36
N THR A 62 12.18 -16.35 -4.14
CA THR A 62 11.38 -17.04 -3.13
C THR A 62 11.22 -16.26 -1.83
N THR A 63 11.56 -14.97 -1.83
CA THR A 63 11.50 -14.12 -0.64
C THR A 63 10.69 -12.85 -0.90
N PHE A 64 9.79 -12.51 0.01
CA PHE A 64 9.05 -11.26 0.02
C PHE A 64 9.70 -10.22 0.94
N SER A 65 10.40 -10.65 1.97
CA SER A 65 10.97 -9.84 3.04
C SER A 65 9.90 -9.00 3.79
N PRO A 66 8.88 -9.64 4.38
CA PRO A 66 7.72 -8.94 4.96
C PRO A 66 8.11 -7.95 6.05
N ASN A 67 9.12 -8.26 6.84
CA ASN A 67 9.64 -7.41 7.93
C ASN A 67 10.75 -6.45 7.47
N GLY A 68 11.15 -6.52 6.21
CA GLY A 68 12.10 -5.58 5.62
C GLY A 68 11.49 -4.18 5.46
N PRO A 69 12.33 -3.13 5.43
CA PRO A 69 11.85 -1.77 5.24
C PRO A 69 11.22 -1.59 3.86
N MET A 70 10.18 -0.79 3.79
CA MET A 70 9.64 -0.29 2.52
C MET A 70 10.40 0.98 2.14
N THR A 71 11.04 0.99 0.97
CA THR A 71 11.70 2.22 0.50
C THR A 71 10.71 3.13 -0.21
N ARG A 72 11.10 4.40 -0.37
CA ARG A 72 10.29 5.40 -1.08
C ARG A 72 10.12 5.02 -2.55
N SER A 73 11.18 4.52 -3.20
CA SER A 73 11.11 4.02 -4.58
C SER A 73 10.17 2.83 -4.72
N MET A 74 10.21 1.87 -3.78
CA MET A 74 9.29 0.72 -3.80
C MET A 74 7.82 1.17 -3.69
N LEU A 75 7.51 2.14 -2.82
CA LEU A 75 6.15 2.62 -2.66
C LEU A 75 5.61 3.29 -3.92
N VAL A 76 6.39 4.18 -4.54
CA VAL A 76 5.93 4.85 -5.77
C VAL A 76 5.82 3.89 -6.94
N THR A 77 6.71 2.89 -7.02
CA THR A 77 6.62 1.84 -8.03
C THR A 77 5.36 0.98 -7.86
N ALA A 78 4.96 0.70 -6.61
CA ALA A 78 3.70 0.01 -6.36
C ALA A 78 2.49 0.80 -6.85
N LEU A 79 2.47 2.13 -6.65
CA LEU A 79 1.39 2.99 -7.13
C LEU A 79 1.41 3.15 -8.66
N TRP A 80 2.59 3.24 -9.25
CA TRP A 80 2.78 3.31 -10.70
C TRP A 80 2.27 2.04 -11.41
N ARG A 81 2.55 0.86 -10.83
CA ARG A 81 2.01 -0.42 -11.31
C ARG A 81 0.49 -0.48 -11.21
N LEU A 82 -0.09 0.05 -10.14
CA LEU A 82 -1.55 0.15 -9.99
C LEU A 82 -2.22 0.97 -11.10
N GLU A 83 -1.49 1.93 -11.67
CA GLU A 83 -1.96 2.74 -12.79
C GLU A 83 -1.65 2.11 -14.17
N GLY A 84 -1.11 0.90 -14.20
CA GLY A 84 -0.76 0.21 -15.45
C GLY A 84 0.53 0.71 -16.08
N GLU A 85 1.46 1.19 -15.25
CA GLU A 85 2.80 1.59 -15.67
C GLU A 85 2.81 2.71 -16.73
N PRO A 86 2.12 3.85 -16.48
CA PRO A 86 2.03 4.92 -17.47
C PRO A 86 3.38 5.56 -17.75
N GLU A 87 3.65 5.85 -19.02
CA GLU A 87 4.86 6.58 -19.42
C GLU A 87 4.90 7.97 -18.77
N ALA A 88 6.07 8.33 -18.26
CA ALA A 88 6.33 9.68 -17.77
C ALA A 88 6.63 10.62 -18.95
N SER A 89 6.18 11.87 -18.88
CA SER A 89 6.41 12.86 -19.93
C SER A 89 7.80 13.49 -19.91
N GLY A 90 8.67 13.06 -18.98
CA GLY A 90 10.06 13.54 -18.82
C GLY A 90 10.61 13.19 -17.45
N ALA A 91 11.88 13.52 -17.22
CA ALA A 91 12.55 13.23 -15.97
C ALA A 91 12.06 14.09 -14.80
N SER A 92 12.05 13.53 -13.60
CA SER A 92 11.66 14.21 -12.34
C SER A 92 12.60 15.34 -11.93
N GLY A 93 13.84 15.31 -12.42
CA GLY A 93 14.89 16.27 -12.07
C GLY A 93 15.51 16.04 -10.69
N PHE A 94 15.19 14.95 -9.99
CA PHE A 94 15.85 14.62 -8.74
C PHE A 94 17.29 14.15 -8.99
N PRO A 95 18.31 14.78 -8.36
CA PRO A 95 19.72 14.48 -8.65
C PRO A 95 20.17 13.08 -8.20
N ASP A 96 19.42 12.46 -7.30
CA ASP A 96 19.67 11.13 -6.75
C ASP A 96 18.86 10.02 -7.43
N VAL A 97 18.11 10.33 -8.48
CA VAL A 97 17.38 9.37 -9.31
C VAL A 97 18.16 9.16 -10.61
N LYS A 98 18.82 8.00 -10.72
CA LYS A 98 19.55 7.65 -11.94
C LYS A 98 18.58 7.24 -13.04
N PRO A 99 18.77 7.67 -14.29
CA PRO A 99 17.86 7.38 -15.39
C PRO A 99 17.71 5.87 -15.70
N ASP A 100 18.72 5.06 -15.37
CA ASP A 100 18.76 3.62 -15.58
C ASP A 100 18.30 2.81 -14.35
N ALA A 101 17.90 3.49 -13.27
CA ALA A 101 17.39 2.81 -12.08
C ALA A 101 16.03 2.16 -12.37
N TRP A 102 15.79 0.98 -11.79
CA TRP A 102 14.56 0.20 -11.97
C TRP A 102 13.29 0.97 -11.55
N TYR A 103 13.42 2.00 -10.74
CA TYR A 103 12.34 2.85 -10.24
C TYR A 103 12.25 4.21 -10.94
N ALA A 104 13.15 4.52 -11.87
CA ALA A 104 13.27 5.87 -12.42
C ALA A 104 11.94 6.36 -13.01
N GLU A 105 11.33 5.56 -13.88
CA GLU A 105 10.09 5.92 -14.55
C GLU A 105 8.91 6.08 -13.57
N ALA A 106 8.84 5.23 -12.56
CA ALA A 106 7.84 5.36 -11.49
C ALA A 106 8.01 6.65 -10.68
N VAL A 107 9.26 7.05 -10.39
CA VAL A 107 9.57 8.30 -9.68
C VAL A 107 9.26 9.51 -10.56
N ASP A 108 9.60 9.46 -11.84
CA ASP A 108 9.32 10.50 -12.81
C ASP A 108 7.80 10.73 -12.94
N TRP A 109 7.03 9.66 -13.11
CA TRP A 109 5.57 9.71 -13.11
C TRP A 109 4.99 10.26 -11.81
N ALA A 110 5.45 9.77 -10.66
CA ALA A 110 4.92 10.19 -9.35
C ALA A 110 5.25 11.67 -9.04
N SER A 111 6.39 12.16 -9.53
CA SER A 111 6.76 13.57 -9.44
C SER A 111 5.87 14.45 -10.31
N GLN A 112 5.65 14.08 -11.58
CA GLN A 112 4.83 14.84 -12.53
C GLN A 112 3.35 14.89 -12.15
N THR A 113 2.85 13.81 -11.55
CA THR A 113 1.46 13.75 -11.06
C THR A 113 1.28 14.42 -9.69
N GLY A 114 2.37 14.89 -9.07
CA GLY A 114 2.34 15.55 -7.78
C GLY A 114 2.10 14.62 -6.59
N ILE A 115 2.16 13.30 -6.80
CA ILE A 115 2.03 12.29 -5.72
C ILE A 115 3.19 12.41 -4.74
N VAL A 116 4.40 12.67 -5.26
CA VAL A 116 5.60 12.85 -4.45
C VAL A 116 6.24 14.21 -4.67
N SER A 117 6.96 14.64 -3.65
CA SER A 117 7.93 15.74 -3.69
C SER A 117 9.24 15.24 -3.11
N GLY A 118 10.33 15.96 -3.38
CA GLY A 118 11.61 15.66 -2.78
C GLY A 118 11.65 15.86 -1.26
N THR A 119 12.70 15.37 -0.64
CA THR A 119 12.99 15.49 0.80
C THR A 119 13.93 16.68 1.11
N GLY A 120 14.12 17.59 0.16
CA GLY A 120 15.00 18.74 0.23
C GLY A 120 16.21 18.61 -0.71
N ALA A 121 17.07 17.61 -0.54
CA ALA A 121 18.25 17.40 -1.38
C ALA A 121 18.00 16.53 -2.63
N GLY A 122 16.90 15.75 -2.63
CA GLY A 122 16.56 14.81 -3.70
C GLY A 122 15.25 14.07 -3.41
N PHE A 123 15.07 12.93 -4.05
CA PHE A 123 13.92 12.05 -3.83
C PHE A 123 14.14 11.09 -2.66
N ASP A 124 15.38 10.71 -2.40
CA ASP A 124 15.78 9.69 -1.41
C ASP A 124 15.19 8.31 -1.72
N PRO A 125 15.51 7.71 -2.90
CA PRO A 125 14.85 6.49 -3.38
C PRO A 125 15.02 5.28 -2.46
N GLU A 126 16.18 5.16 -1.82
CA GLU A 126 16.54 4.06 -0.93
C GLU A 126 16.16 4.33 0.54
N GLY A 127 15.72 5.55 0.84
CA GLY A 127 15.25 5.92 2.17
C GLY A 127 14.01 5.13 2.56
N SER A 128 13.99 4.59 3.78
CA SER A 128 12.82 3.92 4.33
C SER A 128 11.67 4.90 4.51
N VAL A 129 10.49 4.54 4.01
CA VAL A 129 9.32 5.41 4.11
C VAL A 129 8.74 5.39 5.52
N THR A 130 8.45 6.57 6.06
CA THR A 130 7.76 6.69 7.35
C THR A 130 6.23 6.58 7.18
N ARG A 131 5.53 6.29 8.27
CA ARG A 131 4.08 6.15 8.27
C ARG A 131 3.37 7.45 7.85
N GLU A 132 3.86 8.61 8.30
CA GLU A 132 3.33 9.92 7.87
C GLU A 132 3.64 10.23 6.39
N GLN A 133 4.79 9.76 5.87
CA GLN A 133 5.10 9.86 4.44
C GLN A 133 4.17 8.98 3.60
N ILE A 134 3.90 7.75 4.04
CA ILE A 134 2.93 6.87 3.38
C ILE A 134 1.56 7.55 3.33
N ALA A 135 1.06 8.04 4.46
CA ALA A 135 -0.22 8.74 4.51
C ALA A 135 -0.27 9.90 3.50
N SER A 136 0.80 10.70 3.44
CA SER A 136 0.87 11.87 2.55
C SER A 136 0.91 11.49 1.07
N ILE A 137 1.64 10.44 0.71
CA ILE A 137 1.71 9.91 -0.64
C ILE A 137 0.33 9.35 -1.05
N LEU A 138 -0.29 8.52 -0.21
CA LEU A 138 -1.60 7.95 -0.50
C LEU A 138 -2.72 8.99 -0.52
N TYR A 139 -2.65 10.03 0.31
CA TYR A 139 -3.60 11.14 0.27
C TYR A 139 -3.55 11.89 -1.05
N ARG A 140 -2.34 12.18 -1.56
CA ARG A 140 -2.15 12.82 -2.86
C ARG A 140 -2.59 11.89 -4.00
N TYR A 141 -2.27 10.60 -3.90
CA TYR A 141 -2.74 9.60 -4.85
C TYR A 141 -4.27 9.52 -4.90
N ALA A 142 -4.93 9.49 -3.74
CA ALA A 142 -6.39 9.50 -3.67
C ALA A 142 -6.99 10.75 -4.32
N LYS A 143 -6.36 11.92 -4.14
CA LYS A 143 -6.77 13.16 -4.83
C LYS A 143 -6.58 13.08 -6.34
N LEU A 144 -5.47 12.50 -6.82
CA LEU A 144 -5.23 12.27 -8.26
C LEU A 144 -6.34 11.40 -8.85
N LYS A 145 -6.78 10.37 -8.12
CA LYS A 145 -7.88 9.47 -8.51
C LYS A 145 -9.28 10.11 -8.41
N GLY A 146 -9.38 11.34 -7.92
CA GLY A 146 -10.68 11.99 -7.68
C GLY A 146 -11.48 11.36 -6.54
N TRP A 147 -10.85 10.57 -5.67
CA TRP A 147 -11.52 9.98 -4.52
C TRP A 147 -11.80 11.02 -3.44
N ASP A 148 -12.90 10.82 -2.70
CA ASP A 148 -13.21 11.69 -1.58
C ASP A 148 -12.17 11.57 -0.47
N VAL A 149 -11.52 12.68 -0.16
CA VAL A 149 -10.52 12.83 0.91
C VAL A 149 -10.98 13.79 2.01
N SER A 150 -12.29 14.06 2.08
CA SER A 150 -12.86 15.01 3.05
C SER A 150 -12.87 14.46 4.48
N LYS A 151 -12.95 13.14 4.64
CA LYS A 151 -13.03 12.45 5.92
C LYS A 151 -11.80 12.73 6.80
N THR A 152 -12.01 12.96 8.08
CA THR A 152 -10.95 13.15 9.07
C THR A 152 -11.32 12.50 10.40
N ALA A 153 -10.30 12.12 11.15
CA ALA A 153 -10.42 11.71 12.54
C ALA A 153 -9.30 12.33 13.36
N SER A 154 -9.60 12.67 14.62
CA SER A 154 -8.61 13.25 15.52
C SER A 154 -7.49 12.26 15.80
N LEU A 155 -6.26 12.75 15.85
CA LEU A 155 -5.08 11.99 16.27
C LEU A 155 -4.76 12.17 17.75
N GLN A 156 -5.52 13.00 18.48
CA GLN A 156 -5.27 13.35 19.89
C GLN A 156 -5.46 12.16 20.84
N ASP A 157 -6.17 11.14 20.42
CA ASP A 157 -6.37 9.93 21.22
C ASP A 157 -5.11 9.05 21.27
N PHE A 158 -4.12 9.30 20.41
CA PHE A 158 -2.85 8.62 20.44
C PHE A 158 -1.84 9.34 21.31
N ALA A 159 -1.05 8.57 22.08
CA ALA A 159 -0.05 9.12 22.99
C ALA A 159 1.01 9.98 22.28
N ASP A 160 1.26 9.71 21.01
CA ASP A 160 2.23 10.38 20.14
C ASP A 160 1.57 11.07 18.94
N GLY A 161 0.26 11.28 18.97
CA GLY A 161 -0.46 11.94 17.88
C GLY A 161 0.07 13.35 17.57
N ALA A 162 0.52 14.06 18.61
CA ALA A 162 1.12 15.40 18.49
C ALA A 162 2.50 15.40 17.81
N ASP A 163 3.17 14.25 17.73
CA ASP A 163 4.48 14.12 17.06
C ASP A 163 4.34 14.07 15.52
N THR A 164 3.10 14.02 15.02
CA THR A 164 2.85 14.09 13.58
C THR A 164 3.31 15.44 13.02
N SER A 165 4.16 15.39 11.99
CA SER A 165 4.64 16.59 11.33
C SER A 165 3.49 17.45 10.79
N ALA A 166 3.59 18.77 10.90
CA ALA A 166 2.53 19.69 10.47
C ALA A 166 2.12 19.50 8.99
N TRP A 167 3.09 19.18 8.12
CA TRP A 167 2.84 18.92 6.71
C TRP A 167 2.07 17.61 6.45
N ALA A 168 2.10 16.66 7.38
CA ALA A 168 1.47 15.34 7.27
C ALA A 168 0.13 15.24 8.00
N THR A 169 -0.18 16.18 8.92
CA THR A 169 -1.33 16.10 9.83
C THR A 169 -2.62 15.76 9.07
N ARG A 170 -2.95 16.54 8.04
CA ARG A 170 -4.18 16.31 7.26
C ARG A 170 -4.25 14.93 6.60
N ALA A 171 -3.12 14.46 6.08
CA ALA A 171 -3.03 13.14 5.45
C ALA A 171 -3.14 12.00 6.47
N MET A 172 -2.55 12.16 7.65
CA MET A 172 -2.64 11.20 8.74
C MET A 172 -4.07 11.12 9.30
N GLU A 173 -4.74 12.26 9.52
CA GLU A 173 -6.15 12.32 9.94
C GLU A 173 -7.06 11.60 8.93
N TRP A 174 -6.83 11.81 7.63
CA TRP A 174 -7.56 11.12 6.58
C TRP A 174 -7.26 9.62 6.57
N ALA A 175 -5.98 9.23 6.60
CA ALA A 175 -5.58 7.83 6.56
C ALA A 175 -6.10 7.05 7.77
N TYR A 176 -6.15 7.68 8.95
CA TYR A 176 -6.75 7.11 10.14
C TYR A 176 -8.27 7.00 10.02
N ALA A 177 -8.96 8.05 9.56
CA ALA A 177 -10.40 8.04 9.32
C ALA A 177 -10.85 6.97 8.30
N GLU A 178 -10.04 6.73 7.27
CA GLU A 178 -10.26 5.68 6.27
C GLU A 178 -9.75 4.29 6.73
N LYS A 179 -9.22 4.17 7.96
CA LYS A 179 -8.67 2.93 8.54
C LYS A 179 -7.48 2.35 7.75
N LEU A 180 -6.80 3.16 6.97
CA LEU A 180 -5.60 2.75 6.23
C LEU A 180 -4.42 2.61 7.19
N ILE A 181 -4.27 3.58 8.07
CA ILE A 181 -3.29 3.57 9.16
C ILE A 181 -4.04 3.40 10.48
N THR A 182 -3.60 2.44 11.27
CA THR A 182 -4.13 2.15 12.60
C THR A 182 -3.03 2.36 13.65
N GLY A 183 -3.41 2.44 14.91
CA GLY A 183 -2.46 2.48 16.02
C GLY A 183 -1.64 1.19 16.13
N LYS A 184 -0.51 1.32 16.79
CA LYS A 184 0.37 0.22 17.25
C LYS A 184 0.16 -0.01 18.76
N ASP A 185 0.86 -0.99 19.30
CA ASP A 185 0.87 -1.27 20.74
C ASP A 185 1.15 -0.02 21.59
N GLY A 186 0.51 0.07 22.76
CA GLY A 186 0.63 1.20 23.64
C GLY A 186 -0.13 2.45 23.19
N ASN A 187 -1.14 2.28 22.33
CA ASN A 187 -1.94 3.38 21.77
C ASN A 187 -1.08 4.46 21.07
N ARG A 188 -0.12 4.01 20.27
CA ARG A 188 0.79 4.87 19.50
C ARG A 188 0.45 4.88 18.03
N LEU A 189 0.55 6.04 17.40
CA LEU A 189 0.42 6.22 15.96
C LEU A 189 1.73 5.97 15.22
N ASP A 190 2.85 6.29 15.89
CA ASP A 190 4.22 6.15 15.39
C ASP A 190 4.44 6.84 14.02
N PRO A 191 4.11 8.16 13.90
CA PRO A 191 4.05 8.84 12.60
C PRO A 191 5.41 8.84 11.87
N GLN A 192 6.51 8.98 12.60
CA GLN A 192 7.87 8.99 12.06
C GLN A 192 8.52 7.61 12.03
N GLY A 193 7.82 6.58 12.52
CA GLY A 193 8.27 5.20 12.46
C GLY A 193 8.29 4.69 11.02
N GLN A 194 9.31 3.91 10.70
CA GLN A 194 9.45 3.28 9.40
C GLN A 194 8.43 2.14 9.24
N ALA A 195 7.87 2.01 8.06
CA ALA A 195 6.95 0.94 7.75
C ALA A 195 7.66 -0.24 7.09
N THR A 196 7.22 -1.44 7.44
CA THR A 196 7.66 -2.67 6.79
C THR A 196 6.90 -2.90 5.49
N ARG A 197 7.43 -3.77 4.64
CA ARG A 197 6.79 -4.17 3.39
C ARG A 197 5.43 -4.81 3.63
N ALA A 198 5.29 -5.63 4.68
CA ALA A 198 4.02 -6.23 5.08
C ALA A 198 2.98 -5.18 5.54
N GLU A 199 3.40 -4.18 6.33
CA GLU A 199 2.51 -3.10 6.73
C GLU A 199 2.01 -2.30 5.52
N VAL A 200 2.89 -2.01 4.55
CA VAL A 200 2.49 -1.29 3.32
C VAL A 200 1.58 -2.15 2.46
N ALA A 201 1.83 -3.45 2.30
CA ALA A 201 0.91 -4.35 1.60
C ALA A 201 -0.50 -4.30 2.20
N ALA A 202 -0.60 -4.33 3.54
CA ALA A 202 -1.88 -4.24 4.24
C ALA A 202 -2.57 -2.87 4.06
N ILE A 203 -1.80 -1.78 4.05
CA ILE A 203 -2.33 -0.44 3.80
C ILE A 203 -2.89 -0.32 2.37
N LEU A 204 -2.14 -0.80 1.38
CA LEU A 204 -2.56 -0.76 -0.04
C LEU A 204 -3.79 -1.65 -0.29
N MET A 205 -3.84 -2.86 0.28
CA MET A 205 -5.02 -3.72 0.20
C MET A 205 -6.26 -3.01 0.75
N ARG A 206 -6.20 -2.45 1.97
CA ARG A 206 -7.31 -1.71 2.58
C ARG A 206 -7.76 -0.52 1.72
N LEU A 207 -6.80 0.22 1.16
CA LEU A 207 -7.12 1.36 0.28
C LEU A 207 -7.94 0.90 -0.92
N LEU A 208 -7.51 -0.15 -1.61
CA LEU A 208 -8.15 -0.62 -2.84
C LEU A 208 -9.51 -1.29 -2.56
N GLU A 209 -9.61 -2.11 -1.52
CA GLU A 209 -10.89 -2.70 -1.10
C GLU A 209 -11.93 -1.64 -0.75
N SER A 210 -11.53 -0.59 0.00
CA SER A 210 -12.43 0.52 0.38
C SER A 210 -12.97 1.30 -0.84
N LYS A 211 -12.31 1.21 -2.00
CA LYS A 211 -12.74 1.89 -3.23
C LYS A 211 -13.53 0.97 -4.14
N ALA A 212 -13.23 -0.33 -4.13
CA ALA A 212 -14.02 -1.32 -4.88
C ALA A 212 -15.47 -1.45 -4.34
N GLU A 213 -15.68 -1.26 -3.04
CA GLU A 213 -17.02 -1.28 -2.42
C GLU A 213 -17.89 -0.06 -2.77
N LYS A 214 -17.28 1.03 -3.29
CA LYS A 214 -17.95 2.30 -3.58
C LYS A 214 -18.16 2.55 -5.08
N ALA A 215 -17.65 1.66 -5.93
CA ALA A 215 -17.77 1.72 -7.39
C ALA A 215 -18.94 0.86 -7.90
#